data_cfcceb685877542041080b973cc7b214
#
_entry.id   cfcceb685877542041080b973cc7b214
#
_cell.length_a   1.000
_cell.length_b   1.000
_cell.length_c   1.000
_cell.angle_alpha   90.00
_cell.angle_beta   90.00
_cell.angle_gamma   90.00
#
_symmetry.space_group_name_H-M   'P 1'
#
loop_
_entity.id
_entity.type
_entity.pdbx_description
1 polymer ?
#
loop_
_entity_poly.entity_id
_entity_poly.type
_entity_poly.pdbx_seq_one_letter_code
_entity_poly.pdbx_strand_id
1 'polypeptide(L)'
;GAREGWLDFDAEVEKQSDVFERTEDTACGSDPMLMFFTSGTTGYPKIAEHNYKYALGHYITAKYWHNVNPEGLHFTISDTGWGKALWGKLYGQWMCEAPIFTYDFDKFDAHDILPMFKQYNITTFCAPPTMYRFFIKEDLSKYDLSSIEYSTTAGEALNPEVYEQWKRATGLSIYEGFGQTETTLSIYNPVGSVPKSGSMGIPSPLYDVDLILPDGTPAPVGETGEIVIRTDKHTPCGLFMGYYRDEEKTREAWSGGVYHTGDAAWQTADGSYWFHGRFDDIIKTGGYRVGPGEIESVLMEHPAVLECSVVGVPDPLRGQAIQAVVVLTAGQEAGPTLEREIREFCNQKLAAYKWVRQVKFAEALPKTISGKIRRHTLRVP
;
A
#
# COMPACT_ATOMS: atom_id res chain seq x y z
N GLY A 1 -1.55 29.85 21.40
CA GLY A 1 -2.11 31.02 22.09
C GLY A 1 -3.58 31.20 21.75
N ALA A 2 -4.37 31.80 22.65
CA ALA A 2 -5.80 32.00 22.47
C ALA A 2 -6.10 32.80 21.19
N ARG A 3 -7.05 32.31 20.39
CA ARG A 3 -7.52 32.95 19.17
C ARG A 3 -9.01 33.21 19.30
N GLU A 4 -9.45 34.44 19.01
CA GLU A 4 -10.87 34.82 19.12
C GLU A 4 -11.76 33.88 18.29
N GLY A 5 -12.84 33.37 18.90
CA GLY A 5 -13.75 32.41 18.29
C GLY A 5 -13.27 30.95 18.26
N TRP A 6 -12.09 30.67 18.83
CA TRP A 6 -11.55 29.32 18.96
C TRP A 6 -11.57 28.85 20.42
N LEU A 7 -11.87 27.60 20.64
CA LEU A 7 -11.75 26.97 21.96
C LEU A 7 -10.31 26.48 22.13
N ASP A 8 -9.79 26.62 23.34
CA ASP A 8 -8.52 26.00 23.72
C ASP A 8 -8.80 24.55 24.09
N PHE A 9 -8.23 23.61 23.32
CA PHE A 9 -8.51 22.19 23.45
C PHE A 9 -8.15 21.66 24.86
N ASP A 10 -6.96 21.96 25.35
CA ASP A 10 -6.48 21.45 26.64
C ASP A 10 -7.34 22.00 27.78
N ALA A 11 -7.63 23.30 27.76
CA ALA A 11 -8.48 23.93 28.78
C ALA A 11 -9.93 23.44 28.76
N GLU A 12 -10.47 23.00 27.59
CA GLU A 12 -11.80 22.41 27.52
C GLU A 12 -11.80 20.94 27.95
N VAL A 13 -10.75 20.19 27.65
CA VAL A 13 -10.59 18.78 28.08
C VAL A 13 -10.47 18.70 29.61
N GLU A 14 -9.67 19.58 30.25
CA GLU A 14 -9.51 19.63 31.72
C GLU A 14 -10.84 19.86 32.49
N LYS A 15 -11.85 20.44 31.82
CA LYS A 15 -13.18 20.65 32.42
C LYS A 15 -14.09 19.44 32.36
N GLN A 16 -13.71 18.42 31.56
CA GLN A 16 -14.55 17.26 31.38
C GLN A 16 -14.36 16.24 32.49
N SER A 17 -15.37 15.40 32.68
CA SER A 17 -15.30 14.24 33.55
C SER A 17 -14.33 13.19 32.99
N ASP A 18 -13.55 12.56 33.81
CA ASP A 18 -12.76 11.38 33.52
C ASP A 18 -13.60 10.08 33.50
N VAL A 19 -14.87 10.19 33.88
CA VAL A 19 -15.85 9.09 33.82
C VAL A 19 -16.73 9.26 32.61
N PHE A 20 -16.64 8.32 31.64
CA PHE A 20 -17.53 8.25 30.50
C PHE A 20 -18.79 7.46 30.82
N GLU A 21 -19.93 8.14 30.90
CA GLU A 21 -21.23 7.50 31.09
C GLU A 21 -21.84 7.13 29.72
N ARG A 22 -22.01 5.84 29.47
CA ARG A 22 -22.66 5.33 28.27
C ARG A 22 -24.18 5.52 28.37
N THR A 23 -24.75 6.17 27.37
CA THR A 23 -26.20 6.38 27.21
C THR A 23 -26.74 5.55 26.03
N GLU A 24 -28.07 5.55 25.85
CA GLU A 24 -28.71 4.91 24.70
C GLU A 24 -28.28 5.56 23.36
N ASP A 25 -27.97 6.86 23.37
CA ASP A 25 -27.51 7.61 22.19
C ASP A 25 -26.01 7.52 21.96
N THR A 26 -25.27 6.78 22.78
CA THR A 26 -23.82 6.61 22.61
C THR A 26 -23.54 5.85 21.34
N ALA A 27 -22.88 6.52 20.39
CA ALA A 27 -22.52 5.95 19.09
C ALA A 27 -21.68 4.66 19.22
N CYS A 28 -22.07 3.61 18.52
CA CYS A 28 -21.44 2.29 18.57
C CYS A 28 -21.79 1.41 17.37
N GLY A 29 -21.15 0.26 17.28
CA GLY A 29 -21.51 -0.78 16.32
C GLY A 29 -21.45 -0.33 14.86
N SER A 30 -22.61 -0.14 14.26
CA SER A 30 -22.74 0.26 12.84
C SER A 30 -22.83 1.77 12.62
N ASP A 31 -22.79 2.58 13.69
CA ASP A 31 -22.79 4.03 13.56
C ASP A 31 -21.50 4.52 12.91
N PRO A 32 -21.52 5.63 12.14
CA PRO A 32 -20.33 6.24 11.59
C PRO A 32 -19.29 6.59 12.67
N MET A 33 -18.03 6.27 12.41
CA MET A 33 -16.91 6.52 13.31
C MET A 33 -15.81 7.36 12.67
N LEU A 34 -15.41 7.01 11.45
CA LEU A 34 -14.25 7.59 10.77
C LEU A 34 -14.54 7.86 9.30
N MET A 35 -13.93 8.92 8.80
CA MET A 35 -13.96 9.28 7.39
C MET A 35 -12.54 9.50 6.89
N PHE A 36 -12.17 8.80 5.79
CA PHE A 36 -10.86 8.95 5.17
C PHE A 36 -11.00 9.46 3.74
N PHE A 37 -10.24 10.49 3.41
CA PHE A 37 -10.09 10.90 2.02
C PHE A 37 -9.25 9.88 1.26
N THR A 38 -9.77 9.39 0.14
CA THR A 38 -9.02 8.54 -0.78
C THR A 38 -8.58 9.37 -1.98
N SER A 39 -7.35 9.18 -2.43
CA SER A 39 -6.91 9.78 -3.69
C SER A 39 -7.58 9.05 -4.85
N GLY A 40 -8.69 9.57 -5.34
CA GLY A 40 -9.31 9.07 -6.57
C GLY A 40 -8.33 9.19 -7.74
N THR A 41 -8.19 8.12 -8.54
CA THR A 41 -7.36 8.14 -9.76
C THR A 41 -7.95 9.01 -10.86
N THR A 42 -9.25 9.33 -10.77
CA THR A 42 -10.04 9.93 -11.86
C THR A 42 -10.83 11.19 -11.49
N GLY A 43 -10.44 11.94 -10.44
CA GLY A 43 -11.19 13.13 -10.09
C GLY A 43 -10.98 13.65 -8.68
N TYR A 44 -12.04 14.23 -8.09
CA TYR A 44 -12.03 14.66 -6.69
C TYR A 44 -11.83 13.48 -5.75
N PRO A 45 -11.16 13.67 -4.59
CA PRO A 45 -11.03 12.65 -3.57
C PRO A 45 -12.40 12.16 -3.12
N LYS A 46 -12.55 10.83 -2.99
CA LYS A 46 -13.72 10.21 -2.36
C LYS A 46 -13.51 10.18 -0.84
N ILE A 47 -14.58 10.09 -0.09
CA ILE A 47 -14.51 9.96 1.38
C ILE A 47 -15.06 8.58 1.76
N ALA A 48 -14.17 7.66 2.15
CA ALA A 48 -14.58 6.36 2.66
C ALA A 48 -15.05 6.50 4.11
N GLU A 49 -16.26 6.03 4.40
CA GLU A 49 -16.90 6.10 5.71
C GLU A 49 -16.83 4.75 6.41
N HIS A 50 -16.33 4.72 7.64
CA HIS A 50 -16.20 3.53 8.47
C HIS A 50 -17.00 3.64 9.76
N ASN A 51 -17.54 2.52 10.22
CA ASN A 51 -18.23 2.38 11.49
C ASN A 51 -17.31 1.90 12.63
N TYR A 52 -17.85 1.78 13.84
CA TYR A 52 -17.08 1.35 15.02
C TYR A 52 -16.53 -0.08 14.92
N LYS A 53 -17.06 -0.94 14.02
CA LYS A 53 -16.52 -2.28 13.77
C LYS A 53 -15.19 -2.27 13.03
N TYR A 54 -14.83 -1.13 12.40
CA TYR A 54 -13.54 -0.96 11.72
C TYR A 54 -12.36 -1.23 12.66
N ALA A 55 -12.42 -0.69 13.88
CA ALA A 55 -11.39 -0.91 14.87
C ALA A 55 -11.17 -2.41 15.17
N LEU A 56 -12.27 -3.19 15.27
CA LEU A 56 -12.20 -4.64 15.52
C LEU A 56 -11.52 -5.40 14.39
N GLY A 57 -11.72 -4.98 13.14
CA GLY A 57 -11.05 -5.57 11.97
C GLY A 57 -9.52 -5.48 12.04
N HIS A 58 -8.99 -4.48 12.75
CA HIS A 58 -7.54 -4.30 12.91
C HIS A 58 -6.88 -5.23 13.93
N TYR A 59 -7.65 -5.94 14.74
CA TYR A 59 -7.09 -6.99 15.59
C TYR A 59 -6.33 -8.04 14.77
N ILE A 60 -6.93 -8.49 13.66
CA ILE A 60 -6.29 -9.47 12.75
C ILE A 60 -4.98 -8.90 12.19
N THR A 61 -4.99 -7.63 11.74
CA THR A 61 -3.80 -6.95 11.25
C THR A 61 -2.67 -6.93 12.27
N ALA A 62 -2.98 -6.53 13.50
CA ALA A 62 -1.97 -6.38 14.54
C ALA A 62 -1.43 -7.74 15.04
N LYS A 63 -2.34 -8.69 15.32
CA LYS A 63 -1.96 -9.97 15.93
C LYS A 63 -1.31 -10.92 14.95
N TYR A 64 -1.87 -11.03 13.72
CA TYR A 64 -1.51 -12.09 12.79
C TYR A 64 -0.69 -11.63 11.58
N TRP A 65 -0.44 -10.33 11.48
CA TRP A 65 0.44 -9.79 10.45
C TRP A 65 1.57 -8.92 11.02
N HIS A 66 1.29 -7.93 11.88
CA HIS A 66 2.33 -7.14 12.54
C HIS A 66 3.10 -7.93 13.61
N ASN A 67 2.54 -9.04 14.08
CA ASN A 67 3.11 -9.87 15.14
C ASN A 67 3.36 -9.13 16.46
N VAL A 68 2.49 -8.16 16.79
CA VAL A 68 2.64 -7.38 18.02
C VAL A 68 2.23 -8.18 19.25
N ASN A 69 2.88 -7.87 20.37
CA ASN A 69 2.61 -8.48 21.66
C ASN A 69 2.89 -7.46 22.79
N PRO A 70 2.40 -7.70 24.04
CA PRO A 70 2.61 -6.78 25.17
C PRO A 70 4.07 -6.55 25.58
N GLU A 71 4.93 -7.53 25.32
CA GLU A 71 6.37 -7.49 25.70
C GLU A 71 7.21 -6.72 24.67
N GLY A 72 6.66 -6.47 23.47
CA GLY A 72 7.36 -5.81 22.38
C GLY A 72 7.10 -4.30 22.32
N LEU A 73 7.76 -3.65 21.39
CA LEU A 73 7.50 -2.26 21.02
C LEU A 73 7.31 -2.16 19.51
N HIS A 74 6.13 -1.71 19.10
CA HIS A 74 5.78 -1.61 17.69
C HIS A 74 6.02 -0.21 17.12
N PHE A 75 6.69 -0.12 15.98
CA PHE A 75 6.88 1.12 15.24
C PHE A 75 6.32 1.03 13.82
N THR A 76 5.35 1.89 13.49
CA THR A 76 4.87 2.09 12.12
C THR A 76 5.22 3.50 11.64
N ILE A 77 5.94 3.59 10.51
CA ILE A 77 6.12 4.87 9.81
C ILE A 77 4.89 5.14 8.97
N SER A 78 4.11 6.14 9.37
CA SER A 78 2.95 6.62 8.63
C SER A 78 2.55 8.01 9.12
N ASP A 79 2.20 8.89 8.19
CA ASP A 79 1.57 10.17 8.48
C ASP A 79 0.22 9.97 9.16
N THR A 80 -0.10 10.82 10.16
CA THR A 80 -1.34 10.72 10.94
C THR A 80 -2.61 11.04 10.13
N GLY A 81 -2.46 11.68 8.98
CA GLY A 81 -3.56 11.90 8.03
C GLY A 81 -3.95 10.67 7.21
N TRP A 82 -3.23 9.56 7.33
CA TRP A 82 -3.53 8.33 6.62
C TRP A 82 -4.18 7.28 7.51
N GLY A 83 -5.09 6.49 6.92
CA GLY A 83 -5.68 5.33 7.60
C GLY A 83 -4.63 4.39 8.20
N LYS A 84 -3.47 4.26 7.56
CA LYS A 84 -2.31 3.48 8.06
C LYS A 84 -1.85 3.89 9.46
N ALA A 85 -1.96 5.16 9.84
CA ALA A 85 -1.62 5.59 11.19
C ALA A 85 -2.53 4.96 12.25
N LEU A 86 -3.82 4.81 11.96
CA LEU A 86 -4.77 4.21 12.89
C LEU A 86 -4.62 2.69 12.99
N TRP A 87 -4.49 2.00 11.85
CA TRP A 87 -4.35 0.56 11.86
C TRP A 87 -2.92 0.06 12.13
N GLY A 88 -1.92 0.88 11.89
CA GLY A 88 -0.53 0.56 12.18
C GLY A 88 -0.04 1.00 13.56
N LYS A 89 -0.78 1.88 14.26
CA LYS A 89 -0.30 2.47 15.54
C LYS A 89 -1.33 2.43 16.66
N LEU A 90 -2.61 2.17 16.39
CA LEU A 90 -3.64 2.42 17.39
C LEU A 90 -4.51 1.20 17.67
N TYR A 91 -5.52 0.95 16.86
CA TYR A 91 -6.61 0.05 17.23
C TYR A 91 -6.17 -1.38 17.49
N GLY A 92 -5.54 -2.00 16.53
CA GLY A 92 -5.13 -3.39 16.65
C GLY A 92 -4.04 -3.60 17.70
N GLN A 93 -3.07 -2.68 17.77
CA GLN A 93 -1.98 -2.73 18.72
C GLN A 93 -2.49 -2.62 20.17
N TRP A 94 -3.40 -1.69 20.44
CA TRP A 94 -3.98 -1.54 21.77
C TRP A 94 -4.89 -2.69 22.16
N MET A 95 -5.64 -3.28 21.22
CA MET A 95 -6.39 -4.52 21.49
C MET A 95 -5.49 -5.72 21.78
N CYS A 96 -4.25 -5.68 21.32
CA CYS A 96 -3.21 -6.67 21.64
C CYS A 96 -2.36 -6.27 22.85
N GLU A 97 -2.72 -5.20 23.58
CA GLU A 97 -1.99 -4.64 24.73
C GLU A 97 -0.53 -4.28 24.38
N ALA A 98 -0.25 -4.06 23.10
CA ALA A 98 1.10 -3.82 22.61
C ALA A 98 1.46 -2.32 22.72
N PRO A 99 2.62 -1.97 23.31
CA PRO A 99 3.15 -0.61 23.28
C PRO A 99 3.47 -0.17 21.86
N ILE A 100 3.25 1.11 21.56
CA ILE A 100 3.56 1.72 20.29
C ILE A 100 4.62 2.79 20.43
N PHE A 101 5.58 2.81 19.49
CA PHE A 101 6.55 3.88 19.37
C PHE A 101 6.06 4.91 18.35
N THR A 102 6.11 6.18 18.70
CA THR A 102 5.79 7.28 17.80
C THR A 102 6.99 8.22 17.72
N TYR A 103 7.30 8.64 16.49
CA TYR A 103 8.35 9.60 16.21
C TYR A 103 7.83 10.64 15.23
N ASP A 104 7.94 11.90 15.62
CA ASP A 104 7.52 13.05 14.82
C ASP A 104 8.72 13.61 14.07
N PHE A 105 8.56 13.80 12.75
CA PHE A 105 9.59 14.38 11.88
C PHE A 105 8.96 15.12 10.70
N ASP A 106 9.53 16.24 10.34
CA ASP A 106 9.11 17.02 9.17
C ASP A 106 9.57 16.38 7.87
N LYS A 107 10.77 15.81 7.87
CA LYS A 107 11.36 15.15 6.71
C LYS A 107 11.96 13.80 7.12
N PHE A 108 11.68 12.78 6.33
CA PHE A 108 12.28 11.47 6.56
C PHE A 108 13.80 11.51 6.35
N ASP A 109 14.54 11.05 7.36
CA ASP A 109 15.98 10.78 7.28
C ASP A 109 16.25 9.39 7.87
N ALA A 110 16.86 8.50 7.08
CA ALA A 110 17.22 7.15 7.53
C ALA A 110 18.24 7.17 8.67
N HIS A 111 19.16 8.16 8.67
CA HIS A 111 20.19 8.30 9.71
C HIS A 111 19.61 8.63 11.09
N ASP A 112 18.47 9.32 11.13
CA ASP A 112 17.79 9.62 12.39
C ASP A 112 17.04 8.39 12.92
N ILE A 113 16.45 7.60 12.03
CA ILE A 113 15.53 6.51 12.40
C ILE A 113 16.29 5.21 12.71
N LEU A 114 17.32 4.85 11.94
CA LEU A 114 18.04 3.58 12.11
C LEU A 114 18.60 3.38 13.52
N PRO A 115 19.19 4.38 14.22
CA PRO A 115 19.66 4.22 15.59
C PRO A 115 18.54 3.95 16.61
N MET A 116 17.32 4.41 16.32
CA MET A 116 16.18 4.30 17.24
C MET A 116 15.77 2.86 17.49
N PHE A 117 15.96 1.96 16.53
CA PHE A 117 15.61 0.56 16.69
C PHE A 117 16.28 -0.04 17.92
N LYS A 118 17.59 0.15 18.08
CA LYS A 118 18.32 -0.31 19.24
C LYS A 118 18.07 0.53 20.47
N GLN A 119 18.06 1.85 20.30
CA GLN A 119 17.92 2.81 21.41
C GLN A 119 16.64 2.57 22.21
N TYR A 120 15.53 2.28 21.54
CA TYR A 120 14.22 2.07 22.14
C TYR A 120 13.79 0.60 22.18
N ASN A 121 14.65 -0.32 21.76
CA ASN A 121 14.35 -1.76 21.68
C ASN A 121 13.07 -2.04 20.88
N ILE A 122 12.97 -1.45 19.68
CA ILE A 122 11.82 -1.66 18.78
C ILE A 122 11.88 -3.08 18.23
N THR A 123 10.83 -3.88 18.49
CA THR A 123 10.79 -5.31 18.16
C THR A 123 10.03 -5.60 16.87
N THR A 124 8.97 -4.85 16.58
CA THR A 124 8.20 -5.03 15.35
C THR A 124 8.11 -3.72 14.58
N PHE A 125 8.31 -3.82 13.27
CA PHE A 125 8.43 -2.65 12.41
C PHE A 125 7.55 -2.74 11.17
N CYS A 126 6.86 -1.63 10.83
CA CYS A 126 6.09 -1.48 9.61
C CYS A 126 6.41 -0.17 8.92
N ALA A 127 6.72 -0.24 7.63
CA ALA A 127 6.90 0.96 6.81
C ALA A 127 6.41 0.72 5.38
N PRO A 128 6.11 1.77 4.59
CA PRO A 128 5.92 1.63 3.16
C PRO A 128 7.19 1.11 2.47
N PRO A 129 7.09 0.41 1.32
CA PRO A 129 8.24 -0.02 0.54
C PRO A 129 9.22 1.09 0.20
N THR A 130 8.72 2.31 -0.03
CA THR A 130 9.55 3.50 -0.26
C THR A 130 10.53 3.76 0.88
N MET A 131 10.12 3.58 2.15
CA MET A 131 11.02 3.79 3.29
C MET A 131 12.09 2.71 3.38
N TYR A 132 11.73 1.45 3.11
CA TYR A 132 12.73 0.38 3.01
C TYR A 132 13.77 0.66 1.93
N ARG A 133 13.36 1.25 0.79
CA ARG A 133 14.31 1.68 -0.26
C ARG A 133 15.31 2.74 0.22
N PHE A 134 14.92 3.62 1.12
CA PHE A 134 15.85 4.56 1.72
C PHE A 134 16.80 3.86 2.71
N PHE A 135 16.28 2.98 3.56
CA PHE A 135 17.12 2.25 4.51
C PHE A 135 18.21 1.41 3.83
N ILE A 136 17.86 0.65 2.77
CA ILE A 136 18.85 -0.19 2.08
C ILE A 136 19.89 0.59 1.26
N LYS A 137 19.72 1.90 1.07
CA LYS A 137 20.76 2.76 0.48
C LYS A 137 21.84 3.13 1.49
N GLU A 138 21.55 2.99 2.77
CA GLU A 138 22.49 3.20 3.83
C GLU A 138 23.36 1.95 4.07
N ASP A 139 24.54 2.14 4.63
CA ASP A 139 25.36 1.04 5.09
C ASP A 139 24.79 0.49 6.41
N LEU A 140 23.85 -0.45 6.28
CA LEU A 140 23.12 -1.03 7.42
C LEU A 140 24.04 -1.74 8.42
N SER A 141 25.28 -2.11 8.03
CA SER A 141 26.25 -2.72 8.95
C SER A 141 26.73 -1.78 10.06
N LYS A 142 26.50 -0.48 9.91
CA LYS A 142 26.84 0.55 10.91
C LYS A 142 25.80 0.69 12.02
N TYR A 143 24.64 0.05 11.87
CA TYR A 143 23.52 0.16 12.79
C TYR A 143 23.21 -1.19 13.46
N ASP A 144 22.94 -1.16 14.76
CA ASP A 144 22.48 -2.35 15.47
C ASP A 144 20.96 -2.49 15.30
N LEU A 145 20.55 -3.40 14.42
CA LEU A 145 19.15 -3.71 14.13
C LEU A 145 18.68 -4.99 14.81
N SER A 146 19.47 -5.53 15.75
CA SER A 146 19.23 -6.82 16.42
C SER A 146 17.99 -6.85 17.30
N SER A 147 17.41 -5.69 17.64
CA SER A 147 16.14 -5.61 18.37
C SER A 147 14.92 -5.94 17.49
N ILE A 148 15.04 -5.77 16.17
CA ILE A 148 13.92 -6.05 15.26
C ILE A 148 13.74 -7.55 15.14
N GLU A 149 12.57 -8.04 15.48
CA GLU A 149 12.17 -9.45 15.37
C GLU A 149 11.28 -9.70 14.15
N TYR A 150 10.54 -8.66 13.70
CA TYR A 150 9.55 -8.81 12.65
C TYR A 150 9.36 -7.52 11.84
N SER A 151 9.33 -7.65 10.50
CA SER A 151 9.22 -6.53 9.57
C SER A 151 8.06 -6.72 8.61
N THR A 152 7.22 -5.70 8.48
CA THR A 152 6.04 -5.71 7.60
C THR A 152 6.01 -4.51 6.67
N THR A 153 5.33 -4.66 5.53
CA THR A 153 5.13 -3.58 4.57
C THR A 153 3.76 -3.65 3.89
N ALA A 154 3.15 -2.52 3.62
CA ALA A 154 1.94 -2.40 2.82
C ALA A 154 1.78 -0.99 2.24
N GLY A 155 0.83 -0.85 1.30
CA GLY A 155 0.44 0.43 0.69
C GLY A 155 0.97 0.61 -0.73
N GLU A 156 2.04 -0.07 -1.07
CA GLU A 156 2.64 -0.18 -2.41
C GLU A 156 3.14 -1.61 -2.58
N ALA A 157 3.35 -2.07 -3.84
CA ALA A 157 4.00 -3.35 -4.08
C ALA A 157 5.47 -3.30 -3.65
N LEU A 158 5.92 -4.34 -2.95
CA LEU A 158 7.30 -4.47 -2.52
C LEU A 158 8.16 -4.96 -3.68
N ASN A 159 9.19 -4.17 -4.03
CA ASN A 159 10.18 -4.60 -5.01
C ASN A 159 10.98 -5.79 -4.45
N PRO A 160 11.13 -6.90 -5.22
CA PRO A 160 11.91 -8.07 -4.79
C PRO A 160 13.34 -7.76 -4.36
N GLU A 161 14.02 -6.82 -5.03
CA GLU A 161 15.39 -6.43 -4.67
C GLU A 161 15.45 -5.75 -3.30
N VAL A 162 14.45 -4.94 -2.94
CA VAL A 162 14.35 -4.32 -1.60
C VAL A 162 14.18 -5.40 -0.52
N TYR A 163 13.33 -6.40 -0.79
CA TYR A 163 13.14 -7.55 0.09
C TYR A 163 14.45 -8.31 0.32
N GLU A 164 15.17 -8.65 -0.75
CA GLU A 164 16.41 -9.42 -0.68
C GLU A 164 17.54 -8.65 0.01
N GLN A 165 17.69 -7.35 -0.25
CA GLN A 165 18.71 -6.53 0.41
C GLN A 165 18.43 -6.36 1.90
N TRP A 166 17.18 -6.09 2.30
CA TRP A 166 16.79 -6.02 3.71
C TRP A 166 17.07 -7.34 4.43
N LYS A 167 16.64 -8.46 3.83
CA LYS A 167 16.87 -9.81 4.37
C LYS A 167 18.35 -10.14 4.52
N ARG A 168 19.18 -9.76 3.55
CA ARG A 168 20.64 -9.95 3.61
C ARG A 168 21.28 -9.16 4.74
N ALA A 169 20.82 -7.92 4.97
CA ALA A 169 21.37 -7.05 6.00
C ALA A 169 20.92 -7.39 7.41
N THR A 170 19.67 -7.81 7.59
CA THR A 170 19.04 -8.01 8.91
C THR A 170 18.79 -9.47 9.26
N GLY A 171 18.82 -10.38 8.29
CA GLY A 171 18.36 -11.76 8.44
C GLY A 171 16.83 -11.92 8.44
N LEU A 172 16.08 -10.82 8.39
CA LEU A 172 14.62 -10.79 8.51
C LEU A 172 13.93 -10.71 7.15
N SER A 173 12.87 -11.48 7.00
CA SER A 173 11.93 -11.32 5.88
C SER A 173 11.01 -10.12 6.10
N ILE A 174 10.59 -9.48 5.00
CA ILE A 174 9.53 -8.47 5.03
C ILE A 174 8.21 -9.16 4.66
N TYR A 175 7.21 -9.06 5.54
CA TYR A 175 5.88 -9.62 5.33
C TYR A 175 5.00 -8.57 4.66
N GLU A 176 4.75 -8.77 3.37
CA GLU A 176 3.90 -7.86 2.59
C GLU A 176 2.42 -8.12 2.88
N GLY A 177 1.61 -7.07 2.81
CA GLY A 177 0.17 -7.15 2.91
C GLY A 177 -0.54 -6.12 2.04
N PHE A 178 -1.75 -6.46 1.61
CA PHE A 178 -2.61 -5.66 0.76
C PHE A 178 -3.90 -5.29 1.50
N GLY A 179 -4.26 -4.04 1.40
CA GLY A 179 -5.51 -3.45 1.86
C GLY A 179 -5.70 -2.08 1.24
N GLN A 180 -6.85 -1.52 1.44
CA GLN A 180 -7.22 -0.22 0.90
C GLN A 180 -7.69 0.70 2.03
N THR A 181 -7.98 1.97 1.71
CA THR A 181 -8.66 2.87 2.65
C THR A 181 -10.05 2.36 2.99
N GLU A 182 -10.68 1.67 2.06
CA GLU A 182 -12.00 1.08 2.15
C GLU A 182 -12.04 -0.23 2.97
N THR A 183 -10.88 -0.84 3.23
CA THR A 183 -10.78 -2.12 3.96
C THR A 183 -9.77 -2.03 5.10
N THR A 184 -9.71 -3.06 5.94
CA THR A 184 -8.48 -3.37 6.68
C THR A 184 -7.56 -4.22 5.77
N LEU A 185 -6.62 -4.96 6.34
CA LEU A 185 -5.74 -5.83 5.55
C LEU A 185 -6.53 -7.04 5.04
N SER A 186 -6.71 -7.13 3.71
CA SER A 186 -7.53 -8.18 3.08
C SER A 186 -6.74 -9.38 2.57
N ILE A 187 -5.47 -9.17 2.20
CA ILE A 187 -4.53 -10.22 1.78
C ILE A 187 -3.20 -9.94 2.47
N TYR A 188 -2.55 -10.94 3.06
CA TYR A 188 -1.27 -10.73 3.71
C TYR A 188 -0.48 -12.03 3.89
N ASN A 189 0.82 -11.90 4.13
CA ASN A 189 1.67 -12.99 4.57
C ASN A 189 1.50 -13.18 6.09
N PRO A 190 0.84 -14.26 6.58
CA PRO A 190 0.55 -14.41 8.00
C PRO A 190 1.80 -14.73 8.82
N VAL A 191 1.75 -14.41 10.10
CA VAL A 191 2.75 -14.82 11.09
C VAL A 191 2.96 -16.32 11.03
N GLY A 192 4.22 -16.76 11.02
CA GLY A 192 4.60 -18.16 10.90
C GLY A 192 4.68 -18.70 9.46
N SER A 193 4.27 -17.90 8.46
CA SER A 193 4.51 -18.26 7.06
C SER A 193 5.94 -17.91 6.62
N VAL A 194 6.35 -18.45 5.47
CA VAL A 194 7.55 -18.01 4.76
C VAL A 194 7.12 -17.14 3.61
N PRO A 195 7.29 -15.81 3.70
CA PRO A 195 6.85 -14.91 2.64
C PRO A 195 7.66 -15.14 1.36
N LYS A 196 6.95 -15.12 0.23
CA LYS A 196 7.57 -15.16 -1.10
C LYS A 196 7.78 -13.73 -1.56
N SER A 197 8.98 -13.42 -2.01
CA SER A 197 9.34 -12.09 -2.52
C SER A 197 8.38 -11.65 -3.63
N GLY A 198 7.72 -10.51 -3.47
CA GLY A 198 6.72 -9.97 -4.40
C GLY A 198 5.30 -10.52 -4.26
N SER A 199 5.05 -11.48 -3.36
CA SER A 199 3.69 -11.97 -3.08
C SER A 199 3.06 -11.21 -1.92
N MET A 200 1.81 -10.78 -2.12
CA MET A 200 0.99 -10.20 -1.05
C MET A 200 0.60 -11.21 0.03
N GLY A 201 0.78 -12.53 -0.22
CA GLY A 201 0.37 -13.60 0.69
C GLY A 201 -0.98 -14.23 0.32
N ILE A 202 -1.77 -14.55 1.34
CA ILE A 202 -3.06 -15.24 1.23
C ILE A 202 -4.20 -14.37 1.78
N PRO A 203 -5.48 -14.65 1.43
CA PRO A 203 -6.62 -13.95 1.99
C PRO A 203 -6.63 -13.95 3.52
N SER A 204 -6.97 -12.80 4.09
CA SER A 204 -7.26 -12.67 5.51
C SER A 204 -8.50 -13.49 5.88
N PRO A 205 -8.52 -14.21 7.01
CA PRO A 205 -9.70 -14.93 7.44
C PRO A 205 -10.91 -14.04 7.73
N LEU A 206 -10.71 -12.72 7.78
CA LEU A 206 -11.78 -11.74 7.95
C LEU A 206 -12.59 -11.52 6.68
N TYR A 207 -12.01 -11.79 5.50
CA TYR A 207 -12.58 -11.46 4.20
C TYR A 207 -12.70 -12.69 3.30
N ASP A 208 -13.85 -12.85 2.65
CA ASP A 208 -14.04 -13.81 1.55
C ASP A 208 -13.55 -13.17 0.25
N VAL A 209 -12.23 -13.29 -0.01
CA VAL A 209 -11.55 -12.68 -1.16
C VAL A 209 -11.58 -13.62 -2.35
N ASP A 210 -11.91 -13.07 -3.52
CA ASP A 210 -11.94 -13.82 -4.78
C ASP A 210 -11.28 -13.01 -5.90
N LEU A 211 -10.97 -13.68 -7.01
CA LEU A 211 -10.53 -13.05 -8.25
C LEU A 211 -11.58 -13.28 -9.32
N ILE A 212 -12.07 -12.22 -9.96
CA ILE A 212 -13.05 -12.32 -11.04
C ILE A 212 -12.55 -11.74 -12.35
N LEU A 213 -12.98 -12.36 -13.45
CA LEU A 213 -12.79 -11.86 -14.80
C LEU A 213 -13.81 -10.73 -15.12
N PRO A 214 -13.64 -9.97 -16.20
CA PRO A 214 -14.56 -8.88 -16.58
C PRO A 214 -16.01 -9.30 -16.82
N ASP A 215 -16.25 -10.57 -17.06
CA ASP A 215 -17.60 -11.16 -17.22
C ASP A 215 -18.22 -11.61 -15.88
N GLY A 216 -17.50 -11.39 -14.76
CA GLY A 216 -17.92 -11.76 -13.42
C GLY A 216 -17.63 -13.22 -13.04
N THR A 217 -17.04 -14.01 -13.92
CA THR A 217 -16.67 -15.41 -13.62
C THR A 217 -15.38 -15.47 -12.81
N PRO A 218 -15.20 -16.51 -11.96
CA PRO A 218 -13.95 -16.69 -11.23
C PRO A 218 -12.73 -16.79 -12.16
N ALA A 219 -11.65 -16.10 -11.84
CA ALA A 219 -10.41 -16.19 -12.60
C ALA A 219 -9.69 -17.54 -12.30
N PRO A 220 -9.29 -18.30 -13.33
CA PRO A 220 -8.49 -19.50 -13.14
C PRO A 220 -7.14 -19.19 -12.46
N VAL A 221 -6.57 -20.21 -11.78
CA VAL A 221 -5.21 -20.11 -11.23
C VAL A 221 -4.20 -19.72 -12.32
N GLY A 222 -3.40 -18.70 -12.02
CA GLY A 222 -2.42 -18.12 -12.96
C GLY A 222 -2.98 -17.05 -13.89
N GLU A 223 -4.30 -16.84 -13.92
CA GLU A 223 -4.93 -15.79 -14.70
C GLU A 223 -5.20 -14.55 -13.86
N THR A 224 -5.03 -13.37 -14.46
CA THR A 224 -5.26 -12.10 -13.79
C THR A 224 -6.74 -11.77 -13.73
N GLY A 225 -7.26 -11.57 -12.52
CA GLY A 225 -8.61 -11.08 -12.24
C GLY A 225 -8.62 -9.83 -11.37
N GLU A 226 -9.79 -9.22 -11.22
CA GLU A 226 -10.03 -8.18 -10.23
C GLU A 226 -10.15 -8.81 -8.84
N ILE A 227 -9.48 -8.23 -7.85
CA ILE A 227 -9.67 -8.60 -6.45
C ILE A 227 -11.03 -8.09 -6.00
N VAL A 228 -11.87 -8.99 -5.54
CA VAL A 228 -13.18 -8.65 -4.97
C VAL A 228 -13.33 -9.25 -3.59
N ILE A 229 -14.17 -8.64 -2.76
CA ILE A 229 -14.55 -9.18 -1.46
C ILE A 229 -16.05 -9.54 -1.53
N ARG A 230 -16.39 -10.80 -1.30
CA ARG A 230 -17.78 -11.26 -1.28
C ARG A 230 -18.50 -10.70 -0.07
N THR A 231 -19.69 -10.16 -0.31
CA THR A 231 -20.52 -9.50 0.71
C THR A 231 -21.98 -10.02 0.71
N ASP A 232 -22.25 -11.01 -0.12
CA ASP A 232 -23.57 -11.63 -0.29
C ASP A 232 -24.09 -12.31 0.98
N LYS A 233 -23.18 -12.85 1.82
CA LYS A 233 -23.54 -13.51 3.08
C LYS A 233 -23.51 -12.57 4.27
N HIS A 234 -22.55 -11.69 4.35
CA HIS A 234 -22.38 -10.69 5.41
C HIS A 234 -21.36 -9.63 5.02
N THR A 235 -21.45 -8.45 5.61
CA THR A 235 -20.44 -7.41 5.50
C THR A 235 -19.34 -7.66 6.53
N PRO A 236 -18.08 -7.89 6.12
CA PRO A 236 -16.97 -8.13 7.06
C PRO A 236 -16.70 -6.93 7.96
N CYS A 237 -16.25 -7.18 9.19
CA CYS A 237 -15.66 -6.13 10.03
C CYS A 237 -14.48 -5.46 9.30
N GLY A 238 -14.44 -4.12 9.32
CA GLY A 238 -13.36 -3.38 8.69
C GLY A 238 -13.57 -3.05 7.22
N LEU A 239 -14.63 -3.56 6.57
CA LEU A 239 -15.06 -3.06 5.27
C LEU A 239 -15.88 -1.77 5.47
N PHE A 240 -15.62 -0.76 4.63
CA PHE A 240 -16.24 0.55 4.73
C PHE A 240 -17.78 0.49 4.51
N MET A 241 -18.49 1.51 4.96
CA MET A 241 -19.95 1.59 4.79
C MET A 241 -20.34 2.04 3.38
N GLY A 242 -19.48 2.80 2.74
CA GLY A 242 -19.67 3.41 1.44
C GLY A 242 -18.88 4.72 1.33
N TYR A 243 -19.09 5.43 0.23
CA TYR A 243 -18.50 6.75 0.05
C TYR A 243 -19.49 7.83 0.54
N TYR A 244 -19.04 8.63 1.50
CA TYR A 244 -19.86 9.68 2.11
C TYR A 244 -20.42 10.64 1.06
N ARG A 245 -21.75 10.79 1.02
CA ARG A 245 -22.50 11.62 0.05
C ARG A 245 -22.22 11.30 -1.43
N ASP A 246 -21.81 10.08 -1.74
CA ASP A 246 -21.59 9.60 -3.11
C ASP A 246 -22.22 8.20 -3.28
N GLU A 247 -23.54 8.18 -3.40
CA GLU A 247 -24.30 6.93 -3.51
C GLU A 247 -24.05 6.22 -4.84
N GLU A 248 -23.75 6.97 -5.91
CA GLU A 248 -23.46 6.40 -7.22
C GLU A 248 -22.20 5.56 -7.16
N LYS A 249 -21.07 6.14 -6.65
CA LYS A 249 -19.83 5.42 -6.50
C LYS A 249 -19.90 4.30 -5.47
N THR A 250 -20.70 4.47 -4.42
CA THR A 250 -20.95 3.38 -3.47
C THR A 250 -21.63 2.20 -4.16
N ARG A 251 -22.68 2.45 -4.97
CA ARG A 251 -23.38 1.42 -5.72
C ARG A 251 -22.50 0.73 -6.76
N GLU A 252 -21.65 1.50 -7.45
CA GLU A 252 -20.63 0.93 -8.38
C GLU A 252 -19.69 -0.02 -7.64
N ALA A 253 -19.13 0.43 -6.51
CA ALA A 253 -18.17 -0.35 -5.73
C ALA A 253 -18.78 -1.60 -5.06
N TRP A 254 -20.09 -1.58 -4.77
CA TRP A 254 -20.82 -2.66 -4.09
C TRP A 254 -21.76 -3.43 -5.03
N SER A 255 -21.43 -3.54 -6.29
CA SER A 255 -22.27 -4.22 -7.27
C SER A 255 -22.14 -5.74 -7.23
N GLY A 256 -23.17 -6.47 -7.69
CA GLY A 256 -23.09 -7.92 -7.89
C GLY A 256 -22.86 -8.77 -6.65
N GLY A 257 -23.13 -8.27 -5.44
CA GLY A 257 -22.92 -9.01 -4.17
C GLY A 257 -21.45 -9.08 -3.74
N VAL A 258 -20.60 -8.23 -4.32
CA VAL A 258 -19.20 -8.10 -3.97
C VAL A 258 -18.81 -6.63 -3.79
N TYR A 259 -17.75 -6.39 -3.04
CA TYR A 259 -17.03 -5.12 -3.09
C TYR A 259 -15.91 -5.22 -4.14
N HIS A 260 -15.95 -4.34 -5.12
CA HIS A 260 -14.96 -4.19 -6.18
C HIS A 260 -13.80 -3.32 -5.72
N THR A 261 -12.61 -3.91 -5.58
CA THR A 261 -11.43 -3.14 -5.15
C THR A 261 -10.85 -2.26 -6.24
N GLY A 262 -11.10 -2.59 -7.52
CA GLY A 262 -10.45 -1.97 -8.67
C GLY A 262 -8.95 -2.31 -8.79
N ASP A 263 -8.46 -3.25 -7.99
CA ASP A 263 -7.10 -3.77 -8.04
C ASP A 263 -7.07 -5.15 -8.68
N ALA A 264 -6.04 -5.44 -9.47
CA ALA A 264 -5.87 -6.70 -10.18
C ALA A 264 -4.77 -7.54 -9.55
N ALA A 265 -4.99 -8.84 -9.49
CA ALA A 265 -4.03 -9.84 -9.02
C ALA A 265 -4.17 -11.14 -9.81
N TRP A 266 -3.21 -12.03 -9.63
CA TRP A 266 -3.31 -13.43 -10.02
C TRP A 266 -2.93 -14.31 -8.84
N GLN A 267 -3.38 -15.56 -8.85
CA GLN A 267 -3.19 -16.52 -7.76
C GLN A 267 -2.38 -17.72 -8.24
N THR A 268 -1.46 -18.19 -7.41
CA THR A 268 -0.77 -19.47 -7.62
C THR A 268 -1.56 -20.64 -7.05
N ALA A 269 -1.22 -21.87 -7.46
CA ALA A 269 -1.90 -23.09 -7.01
C ALA A 269 -1.83 -23.34 -5.49
N ASP A 270 -0.87 -22.74 -4.81
CA ASP A 270 -0.75 -22.81 -3.34
C ASP A 270 -1.54 -21.72 -2.59
N GLY A 271 -2.34 -20.93 -3.31
CA GLY A 271 -3.21 -19.90 -2.74
C GLY A 271 -2.54 -18.53 -2.52
N SER A 272 -1.27 -18.35 -2.94
CA SER A 272 -0.59 -17.05 -2.84
C SER A 272 -1.07 -16.09 -3.91
N TYR A 273 -1.27 -14.81 -3.54
CA TYR A 273 -1.71 -13.74 -4.43
C TYR A 273 -0.55 -12.82 -4.81
N TRP A 274 -0.56 -12.37 -6.06
CA TRP A 274 0.46 -11.50 -6.65
C TRP A 274 -0.20 -10.28 -7.25
N PHE A 275 0.18 -9.10 -6.77
CA PHE A 275 -0.36 -7.84 -7.26
C PHE A 275 0.04 -7.58 -8.71
N HIS A 276 -0.93 -7.21 -9.55
CA HIS A 276 -0.70 -6.91 -10.96
C HIS A 276 -0.80 -5.41 -11.27
N GLY A 277 -1.49 -4.66 -10.44
CA GLY A 277 -1.71 -3.22 -10.59
C GLY A 277 -3.17 -2.82 -10.38
N ARG A 278 -3.46 -1.54 -10.60
CA ARG A 278 -4.84 -1.08 -10.69
C ARG A 278 -5.48 -1.64 -11.95
N PHE A 279 -6.73 -2.04 -11.87
CA PHE A 279 -7.45 -2.60 -13.03
C PHE A 279 -7.56 -1.60 -14.20
N ASP A 280 -7.66 -0.30 -13.88
CA ASP A 280 -7.66 0.82 -14.82
C ASP A 280 -6.24 1.23 -15.31
N ASP A 281 -5.18 0.77 -14.65
CA ASP A 281 -3.78 0.98 -15.05
C ASP A 281 -3.21 -0.16 -15.92
N ILE A 282 -3.92 -1.28 -16.03
CA ILE A 282 -3.53 -2.40 -16.87
C ILE A 282 -3.41 -1.96 -18.34
N ILE A 283 -2.24 -2.17 -18.91
CA ILE A 283 -1.91 -1.83 -20.30
C ILE A 283 -2.40 -2.94 -21.22
N LYS A 284 -3.28 -2.60 -22.15
CA LYS A 284 -3.82 -3.54 -23.15
C LYS A 284 -3.00 -3.44 -24.44
N THR A 285 -2.00 -4.30 -24.61
CA THR A 285 -1.05 -4.25 -25.73
C THR A 285 -1.00 -5.56 -26.49
N GLY A 286 -1.35 -5.54 -27.79
CA GLY A 286 -1.27 -6.73 -28.66
C GLY A 286 -2.09 -7.92 -28.16
N GLY A 287 -3.24 -7.70 -27.51
CA GLY A 287 -4.08 -8.74 -26.91
C GLY A 287 -3.68 -9.17 -25.51
N TYR A 288 -2.54 -8.70 -24.99
CA TYR A 288 -2.08 -8.98 -23.64
C TYR A 288 -2.54 -7.91 -22.65
N ARG A 289 -2.69 -8.31 -21.38
CA ARG A 289 -2.90 -7.44 -20.23
C ARG A 289 -1.60 -7.38 -19.43
N VAL A 290 -0.99 -6.20 -19.37
CA VAL A 290 0.32 -6.00 -18.76
C VAL A 290 0.20 -5.04 -17.59
N GLY A 291 0.58 -5.50 -16.39
CA GLY A 291 0.68 -4.65 -15.22
C GLY A 291 1.93 -3.77 -15.29
N PRO A 292 1.83 -2.47 -14.97
CA PRO A 292 2.99 -1.58 -15.00
C PRO A 292 4.05 -1.92 -13.97
N GLY A 293 3.66 -2.47 -12.81
CA GLY A 293 4.54 -2.65 -11.65
C GLY A 293 5.74 -3.58 -11.90
N GLU A 294 5.56 -4.66 -12.65
CA GLU A 294 6.66 -5.57 -13.00
C GLU A 294 7.73 -4.87 -13.86
N ILE A 295 7.28 -4.06 -14.82
CA ILE A 295 8.19 -3.32 -15.69
C ILE A 295 8.89 -2.21 -14.91
N GLU A 296 8.16 -1.50 -14.04
CA GLU A 296 8.71 -0.49 -13.14
C GLU A 296 9.78 -1.09 -12.22
N SER A 297 9.56 -2.30 -11.70
CA SER A 297 10.53 -3.00 -10.87
C SER A 297 11.83 -3.27 -11.62
N VAL A 298 11.76 -3.74 -12.86
CA VAL A 298 12.95 -3.99 -13.69
C VAL A 298 13.66 -2.69 -14.06
N LEU A 299 12.93 -1.63 -14.39
CA LEU A 299 13.52 -0.32 -14.68
C LEU A 299 14.28 0.27 -13.49
N MET A 300 13.76 0.07 -12.28
CA MET A 300 14.39 0.54 -11.04
C MET A 300 15.72 -0.16 -10.70
N GLU A 301 16.03 -1.30 -11.32
CA GLU A 301 17.32 -1.96 -11.18
C GLU A 301 18.45 -1.25 -11.98
N HIS A 302 18.08 -0.38 -12.92
CA HIS A 302 19.06 0.34 -13.72
C HIS A 302 19.67 1.49 -12.91
N PRO A 303 21.04 1.61 -12.84
CA PRO A 303 21.71 2.56 -11.96
C PRO A 303 21.42 4.04 -12.26
N ALA A 304 21.04 4.36 -13.48
CA ALA A 304 20.66 5.71 -13.88
C ALA A 304 19.20 6.06 -13.54
N VAL A 305 18.37 5.11 -13.07
CA VAL A 305 16.95 5.32 -12.79
C VAL A 305 16.77 5.59 -11.29
N LEU A 306 16.32 6.80 -10.97
CA LEU A 306 15.95 7.18 -9.60
C LEU A 306 14.51 6.75 -9.30
N GLU A 307 13.59 7.02 -10.23
CA GLU A 307 12.17 6.74 -10.11
C GLU A 307 11.57 6.57 -11.51
N CYS A 308 10.57 5.71 -11.64
CA CYS A 308 9.88 5.54 -12.92
C CYS A 308 8.40 5.27 -12.74
N SER A 309 7.65 5.50 -13.82
CA SER A 309 6.26 5.08 -13.96
C SER A 309 6.00 4.57 -15.37
N VAL A 310 5.25 3.48 -15.48
CA VAL A 310 4.92 2.86 -16.75
C VAL A 310 3.45 3.03 -17.06
N VAL A 311 3.15 3.46 -18.29
CA VAL A 311 1.79 3.71 -18.76
C VAL A 311 1.58 3.16 -20.17
N GLY A 312 0.32 2.84 -20.50
CA GLY A 312 -0.10 2.57 -21.87
C GLY A 312 -0.41 3.87 -22.59
N VAL A 313 0.21 4.07 -23.76
CA VAL A 313 -0.11 5.17 -24.67
C VAL A 313 -0.71 4.63 -25.97
N PRO A 314 -1.58 5.37 -26.66
CA PRO A 314 -2.20 4.89 -27.89
C PRO A 314 -1.17 4.40 -28.93
N ASP A 315 -1.42 3.25 -29.52
CA ASP A 315 -0.60 2.65 -30.58
C ASP A 315 -1.51 2.05 -31.65
N PRO A 316 -1.37 2.42 -32.93
CA PRO A 316 -2.26 1.98 -34.02
C PRO A 316 -2.25 0.46 -34.26
N LEU A 317 -1.14 -0.22 -33.98
CA LEU A 317 -0.98 -1.65 -34.22
C LEU A 317 -1.33 -2.51 -33.04
N ARG A 318 -1.10 -2.01 -31.82
CA ARG A 318 -1.21 -2.78 -30.57
C ARG A 318 -2.37 -2.37 -29.68
N GLY A 319 -3.10 -1.31 -30.05
CA GLY A 319 -4.04 -0.63 -29.19
C GLY A 319 -3.31 0.31 -28.22
N GLN A 320 -2.37 -0.22 -27.43
CA GLN A 320 -1.48 0.58 -26.58
C GLN A 320 -0.03 0.11 -26.73
N ALA A 321 0.91 1.07 -26.71
CA ALA A 321 2.35 0.83 -26.50
C ALA A 321 2.73 1.09 -25.05
N ILE A 322 3.70 0.34 -24.57
CA ILE A 322 4.26 0.50 -23.22
C ILE A 322 5.26 1.65 -23.25
N GLN A 323 4.97 2.72 -22.49
CA GLN A 323 5.85 3.87 -22.30
C GLN A 323 6.32 3.94 -20.85
N ALA A 324 7.62 4.08 -20.65
CA ALA A 324 8.23 4.39 -19.37
C ALA A 324 8.51 5.90 -19.25
N VAL A 325 8.10 6.51 -18.13
CA VAL A 325 8.50 7.87 -17.76
C VAL A 325 9.51 7.74 -16.62
N VAL A 326 10.71 8.24 -16.83
CA VAL A 326 11.88 8.00 -15.98
C VAL A 326 12.42 9.30 -15.40
N VAL A 327 12.66 9.32 -14.11
CA VAL A 327 13.43 10.35 -13.41
C VAL A 327 14.85 9.80 -13.20
N LEU A 328 15.85 10.55 -13.60
CA LEU A 328 17.24 10.12 -13.55
C LEU A 328 17.89 10.36 -12.17
N THR A 329 18.86 9.54 -11.83
CA THR A 329 19.76 9.80 -10.69
C THR A 329 20.61 11.04 -10.93
N ALA A 330 21.07 11.68 -9.85
CA ALA A 330 21.91 12.87 -9.94
C ALA A 330 23.18 12.60 -10.77
N GLY A 331 23.52 13.56 -11.64
CA GLY A 331 24.70 13.46 -12.52
C GLY A 331 24.48 12.69 -13.83
N GLN A 332 23.29 12.19 -14.08
CA GLN A 332 22.92 11.60 -15.36
C GLN A 332 22.29 12.64 -16.28
N GLU A 333 22.60 12.59 -17.57
CA GLU A 333 22.05 13.50 -18.58
C GLU A 333 21.07 12.74 -19.49
N ALA A 334 19.87 13.33 -19.64
CA ALA A 334 18.87 12.82 -20.53
C ALA A 334 19.30 12.91 -21.99
N GLY A 335 19.19 11.82 -22.73
CA GLY A 335 19.57 11.79 -24.14
C GLY A 335 19.24 10.47 -24.83
N PRO A 336 19.29 10.44 -26.20
CA PRO A 336 18.89 9.25 -26.97
C PRO A 336 19.74 8.00 -26.68
N THR A 337 20.98 8.18 -26.26
CA THR A 337 21.86 7.05 -25.90
C THR A 337 21.41 6.40 -24.60
N LEU A 338 21.16 7.19 -23.55
CA LEU A 338 20.70 6.70 -22.26
C LEU A 338 19.26 6.13 -22.38
N GLU A 339 18.38 6.77 -23.19
CA GLU A 339 17.04 6.25 -23.48
C GLU A 339 17.10 4.83 -24.04
N ARG A 340 17.96 4.59 -25.03
CA ARG A 340 18.16 3.28 -25.64
C ARG A 340 18.73 2.27 -24.64
N GLU A 341 19.75 2.67 -23.88
CA GLU A 341 20.38 1.83 -22.85
C GLU A 341 19.36 1.35 -21.81
N ILE A 342 18.57 2.24 -21.21
CA ILE A 342 17.55 1.91 -20.22
C ILE A 342 16.49 0.97 -20.85
N ARG A 343 16.05 1.25 -22.07
CA ARG A 343 15.07 0.44 -22.79
C ARG A 343 15.59 -0.97 -23.09
N GLU A 344 16.81 -1.08 -23.57
CA GLU A 344 17.45 -2.37 -23.87
C GLU A 344 17.67 -3.18 -22.60
N PHE A 345 18.19 -2.57 -21.54
CA PHE A 345 18.36 -3.19 -20.23
C PHE A 345 17.04 -3.80 -19.72
N CYS A 346 15.97 -3.02 -19.78
CA CYS A 346 14.65 -3.46 -19.34
C CYS A 346 14.13 -4.61 -20.22
N ASN A 347 14.22 -4.47 -21.55
CA ASN A 347 13.67 -5.43 -22.50
C ASN A 347 14.42 -6.76 -22.52
N GLN A 348 15.70 -6.80 -22.15
CA GLN A 348 16.46 -8.04 -22.02
C GLN A 348 15.97 -8.94 -20.87
N LYS A 349 15.35 -8.34 -19.85
CA LYS A 349 14.85 -9.03 -18.65
C LYS A 349 13.37 -9.40 -18.72
N LEU A 350 12.65 -8.90 -19.73
CA LEU A 350 11.20 -9.06 -19.85
C LEU A 350 10.80 -9.86 -21.09
N ALA A 351 9.68 -10.55 -20.99
CA ALA A 351 9.05 -11.19 -22.14
C ALA A 351 8.65 -10.16 -23.21
N ALA A 352 8.71 -10.53 -24.49
CA ALA A 352 8.57 -9.62 -25.64
C ALA A 352 7.27 -8.78 -25.64
N TYR A 353 6.18 -9.31 -25.11
CA TYR A 353 4.90 -8.59 -25.00
C TYR A 353 4.90 -7.51 -23.93
N LYS A 354 5.87 -7.53 -22.98
CA LYS A 354 6.09 -6.53 -21.93
C LYS A 354 7.15 -5.48 -22.30
N TRP A 355 7.72 -5.53 -23.48
CA TRP A 355 8.80 -4.63 -23.87
C TRP A 355 8.37 -3.18 -23.87
N VAL A 356 9.17 -2.36 -23.20
CA VAL A 356 9.10 -0.90 -23.25
C VAL A 356 9.39 -0.44 -24.68
N ARG A 357 8.50 0.37 -25.24
CA ARG A 357 8.62 0.90 -26.62
C ARG A 357 9.14 2.32 -26.63
N GLN A 358 8.83 3.07 -25.59
CA GLN A 358 9.19 4.48 -25.46
C GLN A 358 9.70 4.73 -24.04
N VAL A 359 10.75 5.52 -23.92
CA VAL A 359 11.22 6.07 -22.65
C VAL A 359 11.18 7.58 -22.76
N LYS A 360 10.52 8.24 -21.82
CA LYS A 360 10.51 9.71 -21.66
C LYS A 360 11.21 10.05 -20.35
N PHE A 361 12.04 11.09 -20.39
CA PHE A 361 12.64 11.62 -19.17
C PHE A 361 11.78 12.73 -18.58
N ALA A 362 11.70 12.80 -17.27
CA ALA A 362 11.01 13.83 -16.51
C ALA A 362 11.86 14.29 -15.33
N GLU A 363 11.71 15.54 -14.92
CA GLU A 363 12.38 16.06 -13.71
C GLU A 363 11.78 15.47 -12.43
N ALA A 364 10.46 15.24 -12.44
CA ALA A 364 9.73 14.60 -11.35
C ALA A 364 8.47 13.90 -11.87
N LEU A 365 8.02 12.85 -11.17
CA LEU A 365 6.73 12.23 -11.44
C LEU A 365 5.61 12.95 -10.71
N PRO A 366 4.44 13.11 -11.34
CA PRO A 366 3.27 13.70 -10.69
C PRO A 366 2.77 12.78 -9.57
N LYS A 367 2.66 13.33 -8.36
CA LYS A 367 2.26 12.56 -7.18
C LYS A 367 1.01 13.14 -6.52
N THR A 368 0.30 12.30 -5.80
CA THR A 368 -0.71 12.72 -4.83
C THR A 368 -0.03 13.28 -3.59
N ILE A 369 -0.79 13.93 -2.71
CA ILE A 369 -0.30 14.37 -1.38
C ILE A 369 0.28 13.19 -0.59
N SER A 370 -0.25 11.99 -0.81
CA SER A 370 0.22 10.74 -0.18
C SER A 370 1.46 10.12 -0.85
N GLY A 371 2.07 10.77 -1.85
CA GLY A 371 3.26 10.28 -2.55
C GLY A 371 3.00 9.26 -3.67
N LYS A 372 1.76 8.82 -3.89
CA LYS A 372 1.41 7.88 -4.97
C LYS A 372 1.47 8.55 -6.33
N ILE A 373 2.03 7.86 -7.33
CA ILE A 373 2.15 8.38 -8.70
C ILE A 373 0.77 8.47 -9.37
N ARG A 374 0.48 9.61 -9.97
CA ARG A 374 -0.76 9.89 -10.71
C ARG A 374 -0.61 9.45 -12.17
N ARG A 375 -0.65 8.14 -12.44
CA ARG A 375 -0.41 7.58 -13.79
C ARG A 375 -1.32 8.13 -14.88
N HIS A 376 -2.57 8.45 -14.55
CA HIS A 376 -3.51 9.01 -15.53
C HIS A 376 -3.01 10.31 -16.18
N THR A 377 -2.26 11.14 -15.45
CA THR A 377 -1.69 12.38 -16.00
C THR A 377 -0.50 12.14 -16.93
N LEU A 378 0.10 10.95 -16.91
CA LEU A 378 1.21 10.55 -17.77
C LEU A 378 0.75 9.90 -19.10
N ARG A 379 -0.54 9.58 -19.22
CA ARG A 379 -1.12 8.94 -20.44
C ARG A 379 -1.44 9.95 -21.54
N VAL A 380 -1.35 11.23 -21.26
CA VAL A 380 -1.59 12.27 -22.26
C VAL A 380 -0.36 12.40 -23.16
N PRO A 381 -0.54 12.45 -24.50
CA PRO A 381 0.54 12.52 -25.48
C PRO A 381 1.42 13.77 -25.33
#